data_cfc0eded0499041c4f7ce15c7c4be24f
#
_entry.id   cfc0eded0499041c4f7ce15c7c4be24f
#
_cell.length_a   1.000
_cell.length_b   1.000
_cell.length_c   1.000
_cell.angle_alpha   90.00
_cell.angle_beta   90.00
_cell.angle_gamma   90.00
#
_symmetry.space_group_name_H-M   'P 1'
#
loop_
_entity.id
_entity.type
_entity.pdbx_description
1 polymer ?
#
loop_
_entity_poly.entity_id
_entity_poly.type
_entity_poly.pdbx_seq_one_letter_code
_entity_poly.pdbx_strand_id
1 'polypeptide(L)'
;LVERDIIRDPDFFKYRDLAGQEEYLNYTGTIKITVIPESKRLRLFVLNDGRVGSVYYNVVHAGGSSSSSVRLTATPGYSVQSFEIDLSPYENVTSVTVSKPYENVQYVALLPADVSFEAISYNLDGSVFCKFDQNGRAELNEYDAAGRLIRVVDERGNVVRDYQYNVVKLN
;
A
#
# COMPACT_ATOMS: atom_id res chain seq x y z
N LEU A 1 -17.95 -0.72 -0.02
CA LEU A 1 -16.72 -0.58 0.75
C LEU A 1 -15.90 -1.86 0.60
N VAL A 2 -14.68 -1.75 0.13
CA VAL A 2 -13.72 -2.85 0.11
C VAL A 2 -12.76 -2.64 1.28
N GLU A 3 -12.70 -3.61 2.18
CA GLU A 3 -11.76 -3.63 3.31
C GLU A 3 -10.67 -4.66 3.04
N ARG A 4 -9.43 -4.33 3.39
CA ARG A 4 -8.29 -5.25 3.27
C ARG A 4 -7.44 -5.19 4.52
N ASP A 5 -7.16 -6.35 5.08
CA ASP A 5 -6.23 -6.52 6.18
C ASP A 5 -4.83 -6.83 5.64
N ILE A 6 -3.86 -6.05 6.08
CA ILE A 6 -2.45 -6.20 5.69
C ILE A 6 -1.66 -6.57 6.93
N ILE A 7 -1.09 -7.77 6.94
CA ILE A 7 -0.21 -8.22 8.03
C ILE A 7 1.22 -7.96 7.62
N ARG A 8 1.91 -7.09 8.37
CA ARG A 8 3.35 -6.84 8.22
C ARG A 8 4.14 -7.96 8.87
N ASP A 9 4.82 -8.71 8.03
CA ASP A 9 5.81 -9.70 8.45
C ASP A 9 7.17 -9.28 7.88
N PRO A 10 8.28 -9.26 8.65
CA PRO A 10 9.60 -8.95 8.12
C PRO A 10 10.05 -9.93 7.04
N ASP A 11 9.52 -11.14 7.05
CA ASP A 11 9.92 -12.21 6.14
C ASP A 11 9.03 -12.31 4.89
N PHE A 12 7.75 -11.96 4.98
CA PHE A 12 6.82 -11.88 3.83
C PHE A 12 5.60 -11.04 4.13
N PHE A 13 4.97 -10.50 3.08
CA PHE A 13 3.68 -9.86 3.15
C PHE A 13 2.59 -10.83 2.73
N LYS A 14 1.58 -10.93 3.57
CA LYS A 14 0.35 -11.65 3.28
C LYS A 14 -0.80 -10.67 3.36
N TYR A 15 -1.63 -10.62 2.36
CA TYR A 15 -2.90 -9.94 2.44
C TYR A 15 -4.03 -10.84 1.94
N ARG A 16 -5.21 -10.59 2.48
CA ARG A 16 -6.43 -11.28 2.10
C ARG A 16 -7.42 -10.24 1.61
N ASP A 17 -7.97 -10.44 0.42
CA ASP A 17 -9.10 -9.63 -0.02
C ASP A 17 -10.41 -10.11 0.64
N LEU A 18 -11.49 -9.35 0.46
CA LEU A 18 -12.80 -9.73 1.01
C LEU A 18 -13.39 -11.02 0.43
N ALA A 19 -12.90 -11.47 -0.71
CA ALA A 19 -13.24 -12.77 -1.30
C ALA A 19 -12.49 -13.93 -0.65
N GLY A 20 -11.58 -13.65 0.30
CA GLY A 20 -10.79 -14.65 0.99
C GLY A 20 -9.61 -15.19 0.17
N GLN A 21 -9.29 -14.55 -0.95
CA GLN A 21 -8.11 -14.90 -1.72
C GLN A 21 -6.86 -14.35 -1.04
N GLU A 22 -5.92 -15.23 -0.74
CA GLU A 22 -4.63 -14.89 -0.18
C GLU A 22 -3.59 -14.78 -1.29
N GLU A 23 -2.98 -13.61 -1.43
CA GLU A 23 -1.79 -13.44 -2.26
C GLU A 23 -0.54 -13.37 -1.39
N TYR A 24 0.44 -14.20 -1.70
CA TYR A 24 1.72 -14.20 -1.03
C TYR A 24 2.70 -13.36 -1.83
N LEU A 25 3.30 -12.38 -1.16
CA LEU A 25 4.42 -11.66 -1.71
C LEU A 25 5.66 -12.52 -1.56
N ASN A 26 6.21 -12.97 -2.67
CA ASN A 26 7.34 -13.88 -2.67
C ASN A 26 8.60 -13.17 -2.16
N TYR A 27 9.37 -13.84 -1.32
CA TYR A 27 10.65 -13.40 -0.75
C TYR A 27 11.74 -13.08 -1.79
N THR A 28 11.56 -13.43 -3.04
CA THR A 28 12.48 -13.09 -4.15
C THR A 28 12.45 -11.62 -4.56
N GLY A 29 11.76 -10.78 -3.81
CA GLY A 29 11.86 -9.34 -3.93
C GLY A 29 10.94 -8.69 -4.96
N THR A 30 9.95 -9.40 -5.50
CA THR A 30 9.00 -8.84 -6.46
C THR A 30 7.56 -8.99 -5.98
N ILE A 31 6.86 -7.87 -5.82
CA ILE A 31 5.41 -7.83 -5.64
C ILE A 31 4.77 -7.92 -7.02
N LYS A 32 3.82 -8.83 -7.19
CA LYS A 32 3.06 -8.97 -8.43
C LYS A 32 1.58 -9.16 -8.14
N ILE A 33 0.77 -8.22 -8.61
CA ILE A 33 -0.69 -8.25 -8.52
C ILE A 33 -1.25 -8.16 -9.93
N THR A 34 -2.16 -9.07 -10.27
CA THR A 34 -2.87 -9.06 -11.55
C THR A 34 -4.36 -8.91 -11.31
N VAL A 35 -4.97 -7.93 -11.96
CA VAL A 35 -6.42 -7.70 -11.91
C VAL A 35 -7.02 -7.72 -13.30
N ILE A 36 -8.29 -8.13 -13.39
CA ILE A 36 -9.13 -7.94 -14.58
C ILE A 36 -9.92 -6.66 -14.36
N PRO A 37 -9.65 -5.58 -15.11
CA PRO A 37 -10.26 -4.29 -14.82
C PRO A 37 -11.72 -4.26 -15.28
N GLU A 38 -12.60 -3.86 -14.38
CA GLU A 38 -14.01 -3.55 -14.67
C GLU A 38 -14.20 -2.07 -15.06
N SER A 39 -13.21 -1.25 -14.85
CA SER A 39 -13.20 0.19 -15.10
C SER A 39 -12.02 0.59 -15.96
N LYS A 40 -12.19 1.65 -16.75
CA LYS A 40 -11.12 2.26 -17.54
C LYS A 40 -10.17 3.13 -16.72
N ARG A 41 -10.48 3.38 -15.45
CA ARG A 41 -9.65 4.14 -14.54
C ARG A 41 -9.39 3.32 -13.29
N LEU A 42 -8.13 3.03 -13.05
CA LEU A 42 -7.69 2.33 -11.85
C LEU A 42 -6.89 3.30 -10.97
N ARG A 43 -6.90 3.04 -9.67
CA ARG A 43 -6.04 3.73 -8.71
C ARG A 43 -5.09 2.72 -8.08
N LEU A 44 -3.81 3.02 -8.16
CA LEU A 44 -2.73 2.28 -7.56
C LEU A 44 -2.34 2.96 -6.25
N PHE A 45 -2.40 2.24 -5.13
CA PHE A 45 -1.88 2.67 -3.83
C PHE A 45 -0.59 1.94 -3.54
N VAL A 46 0.39 2.67 -3.03
CA VAL A 46 1.71 2.13 -2.69
C VAL A 46 2.08 2.59 -1.29
N LEU A 47 2.17 1.64 -0.35
CA LEU A 47 2.78 1.85 0.96
C LEU A 47 4.28 1.56 0.83
N ASN A 48 5.12 2.56 1.03
CA ASN A 48 6.57 2.43 0.94
C ASN A 48 7.29 3.01 2.15
N ASP A 49 8.58 2.71 2.26
CA ASP A 49 9.42 3.10 3.39
C ASP A 49 10.03 4.52 3.30
N GLY A 50 9.59 5.31 2.33
CA GLY A 50 10.05 6.68 2.11
C GLY A 50 11.16 6.84 1.09
N ARG A 51 11.75 5.76 0.60
CA ARG A 51 12.77 5.81 -0.45
C ARG A 51 12.15 6.04 -1.84
N VAL A 52 12.90 6.68 -2.73
CA VAL A 52 12.54 6.78 -4.16
C VAL A 52 12.53 5.40 -4.81
N GLY A 53 11.73 5.25 -5.84
CA GLY A 53 11.65 4.01 -6.58
C GLY A 53 10.64 4.08 -7.71
N SER A 54 10.37 2.95 -8.34
CA SER A 54 9.37 2.84 -9.40
C SER A 54 8.55 1.58 -9.20
N VAL A 55 7.25 1.70 -9.41
CA VAL A 55 6.33 0.58 -9.50
C VAL A 55 5.95 0.41 -10.96
N TYR A 56 6.19 -0.77 -11.49
CA TYR A 56 5.93 -1.08 -12.89
C TYR A 56 4.56 -1.73 -13.05
N TYR A 57 3.90 -1.44 -14.14
CA TYR A 57 2.67 -2.13 -14.51
C TYR A 57 2.65 -2.47 -16.00
N ASN A 58 1.96 -3.54 -16.31
CA ASN A 58 1.76 -4.03 -17.66
C ASN A 58 0.26 -4.16 -17.94
N VAL A 59 -0.17 -3.62 -19.07
CA VAL A 59 -1.56 -3.69 -19.53
C VAL A 59 -1.62 -4.65 -20.70
N VAL A 60 -2.42 -5.72 -20.60
CA VAL A 60 -2.69 -6.65 -21.68
C VAL A 60 -4.01 -6.24 -22.35
N HIS A 61 -3.98 -6.00 -23.64
CA HIS A 61 -5.09 -5.47 -24.43
C HIS A 61 -5.15 -6.12 -25.84
N ALA A 62 -6.14 -5.79 -26.64
CA ALA A 62 -6.32 -6.40 -27.97
C ALA A 62 -5.11 -6.24 -28.90
N GLY A 63 -4.36 -5.15 -28.80
CA GLY A 63 -3.14 -4.89 -29.58
C GLY A 63 -1.86 -5.53 -29.01
N GLY A 64 -1.95 -6.31 -27.92
CA GLY A 64 -0.79 -6.93 -27.28
C GLY A 64 -0.63 -6.52 -25.81
N SER A 65 0.58 -6.13 -25.41
CA SER A 65 0.85 -5.65 -24.07
C SER A 65 1.67 -4.36 -24.04
N SER A 66 1.37 -3.48 -23.09
CA SER A 66 2.04 -2.20 -22.91
C SER A 66 2.54 -2.08 -21.48
N SER A 67 3.83 -1.76 -21.32
CA SER A 67 4.46 -1.59 -20.01
C SER A 67 4.67 -0.11 -19.71
N SER A 68 4.44 0.26 -18.44
CA SER A 68 4.68 1.61 -17.94
C SER A 68 5.08 1.56 -16.45
N SER A 69 5.34 2.72 -15.86
CA SER A 69 5.68 2.81 -14.44
C SER A 69 5.18 4.10 -13.81
N VAL A 70 4.97 4.06 -12.49
CA VAL A 70 4.81 5.24 -11.64
C VAL A 70 6.05 5.42 -10.80
N ARG A 71 6.41 6.67 -10.52
CA ARG A 71 7.59 7.00 -9.72
C ARG A 71 7.19 7.40 -8.31
N LEU A 72 7.80 6.75 -7.33
CA LEU A 72 7.68 7.08 -5.92
C LEU A 72 8.60 8.26 -5.58
N THR A 73 8.05 9.22 -4.85
CA THR A 73 8.82 10.36 -4.31
C THR A 73 9.37 10.03 -2.93
N ALA A 74 10.50 10.64 -2.58
CA ALA A 74 11.07 10.51 -1.24
C ALA A 74 10.17 11.20 -0.21
N THR A 75 10.04 10.55 0.96
CA THR A 75 9.37 11.08 2.15
C THR A 75 10.24 10.83 3.39
N PRO A 76 10.02 11.55 4.52
CA PRO A 76 10.83 11.37 5.73
C PRO A 76 10.76 9.97 6.35
N GLY A 77 9.79 9.16 6.00
CA GLY A 77 9.59 7.80 6.49
C GLY A 77 8.53 7.09 5.64
N TYR A 78 7.87 6.10 6.23
CA TYR A 78 6.77 5.42 5.56
C TYR A 78 5.71 6.39 5.06
N SER A 79 5.20 6.13 3.87
CA SER A 79 4.15 6.93 3.23
C SER A 79 3.24 6.08 2.35
N VAL A 80 2.03 6.58 2.11
CA VAL A 80 1.12 6.02 1.11
C VAL A 80 1.03 6.98 -0.05
N GLN A 81 1.41 6.52 -1.23
CA GLN A 81 1.33 7.29 -2.46
C GLN A 81 0.30 6.66 -3.39
N SER A 82 -0.52 7.48 -4.02
CA SER A 82 -1.57 7.01 -4.93
C SER A 82 -1.36 7.57 -6.34
N PHE A 83 -1.67 6.73 -7.33
CA PHE A 83 -1.51 7.06 -8.74
C PHE A 83 -2.74 6.59 -9.50
N GLU A 84 -3.16 7.38 -10.48
CA GLU A 84 -4.21 6.98 -11.41
C GLU A 84 -3.58 6.29 -12.62
N ILE A 85 -4.15 5.15 -13.03
CA ILE A 85 -3.83 4.44 -14.25
C ILE A 85 -5.03 4.59 -15.19
N ASP A 86 -4.85 5.35 -16.27
CA ASP A 86 -5.84 5.52 -17.30
C ASP A 86 -5.72 4.42 -18.37
N LEU A 87 -6.76 3.61 -18.51
CA LEU A 87 -6.85 2.54 -19.49
C LEU A 87 -7.61 2.94 -20.76
N SER A 88 -8.08 4.20 -20.85
CA SER A 88 -8.84 4.69 -22.01
C SER A 88 -8.09 4.57 -23.34
N PRO A 89 -6.74 4.69 -23.39
CA PRO A 89 -5.99 4.49 -24.63
C PRO A 89 -5.99 3.06 -25.17
N TYR A 90 -6.41 2.07 -24.37
CA TYR A 90 -6.33 0.66 -24.73
C TYR A 90 -7.70 0.08 -25.01
N GLU A 91 -7.80 -0.70 -26.11
CA GLU A 91 -9.01 -1.44 -26.45
C GLU A 91 -8.98 -2.84 -25.85
N ASN A 92 -10.13 -3.29 -25.32
CA ASN A 92 -10.33 -4.64 -24.79
C ASN A 92 -9.22 -5.06 -23.81
N VAL A 93 -9.04 -4.29 -22.75
CA VAL A 93 -8.09 -4.63 -21.69
C VAL A 93 -8.54 -5.91 -20.99
N THR A 94 -7.69 -6.92 -21.00
CA THR A 94 -7.97 -8.23 -20.39
C THR A 94 -7.33 -8.38 -19.01
N SER A 95 -6.20 -7.69 -18.76
CA SER A 95 -5.59 -7.68 -17.44
C SER A 95 -4.64 -6.49 -17.25
N VAL A 96 -4.45 -6.09 -15.99
CA VAL A 96 -3.39 -5.18 -15.57
C VAL A 96 -2.59 -5.87 -14.48
N THR A 97 -1.28 -5.95 -14.67
CA THR A 97 -0.35 -6.53 -13.70
C THR A 97 0.56 -5.45 -13.18
N VAL A 98 0.62 -5.29 -11.86
CA VAL A 98 1.56 -4.41 -11.16
C VAL A 98 2.71 -5.23 -10.63
N SER A 99 3.94 -4.76 -10.83
CA SER A 99 5.14 -5.42 -10.31
C SER A 99 6.16 -4.41 -9.82
N LYS A 100 6.84 -4.73 -8.73
CA LYS A 100 7.86 -3.89 -8.12
C LYS A 100 8.90 -4.77 -7.40
N PRO A 101 10.21 -4.48 -7.53
CA PRO A 101 11.23 -5.00 -6.62
C PRO A 101 10.90 -4.63 -5.18
N TYR A 102 11.02 -5.58 -4.28
CA TYR A 102 10.47 -5.53 -2.93
C TYR A 102 11.10 -4.49 -1.98
N GLU A 103 12.35 -4.10 -2.19
CA GLU A 103 13.21 -3.44 -1.21
C GLU A 103 12.62 -2.23 -0.46
N ASN A 104 11.75 -1.44 -1.10
CA ASN A 104 11.19 -0.24 -0.50
C ASN A 104 9.66 -0.17 -0.51
N VAL A 105 8.99 -1.10 -1.15
CA VAL A 105 7.53 -1.18 -1.20
C VAL A 105 7.05 -2.26 -0.24
N GLN A 106 6.17 -1.85 0.67
CA GLN A 106 5.60 -2.72 1.70
C GLN A 106 4.28 -3.34 1.24
N TYR A 107 3.53 -2.60 0.44
CA TYR A 107 2.22 -3.02 -0.03
C TYR A 107 1.82 -2.25 -1.28
N VAL A 108 1.08 -2.90 -2.15
CA VAL A 108 0.40 -2.29 -3.29
C VAL A 108 -1.06 -2.76 -3.35
N ALA A 109 -1.96 -1.85 -3.70
CA ALA A 109 -3.35 -2.16 -4.01
C ALA A 109 -3.71 -1.52 -5.34
N LEU A 110 -4.45 -2.26 -6.17
CA LEU A 110 -4.94 -1.78 -7.45
C LEU A 110 -6.45 -1.99 -7.51
N LEU A 111 -7.20 -0.89 -7.62
CA LEU A 111 -8.65 -0.87 -7.53
C LEU A 111 -9.25 0.05 -8.59
N PRO A 112 -10.52 -0.15 -8.99
CA PRO A 112 -11.25 0.85 -9.75
C PRO A 112 -11.22 2.21 -9.04
N ALA A 113 -11.07 3.31 -9.79
CA ALA A 113 -10.85 4.64 -9.22
C ALA A 113 -12.06 5.19 -8.44
N ASP A 114 -13.25 4.65 -8.67
CA ASP A 114 -14.53 5.06 -8.09
C ASP A 114 -15.01 4.16 -6.92
N VAL A 115 -14.21 3.16 -6.53
CA VAL A 115 -14.55 2.24 -5.43
C VAL A 115 -14.16 2.84 -4.09
N SER A 116 -15.10 2.81 -3.13
CA SER A 116 -14.79 3.11 -1.73
C SER A 116 -13.91 2.02 -1.14
N PHE A 117 -12.83 2.42 -0.49
CA PHE A 117 -11.80 1.52 -0.03
C PHE A 117 -11.18 2.02 1.27
N GLU A 118 -10.92 1.09 2.15
CA GLU A 118 -10.09 1.28 3.34
C GLU A 118 -9.17 0.08 3.51
N ALA A 119 -7.90 0.31 3.84
CA ALA A 119 -6.95 -0.73 4.17
C ALA A 119 -6.36 -0.48 5.54
N ILE A 120 -6.16 -1.56 6.29
CA ILE A 120 -5.51 -1.55 7.59
C ILE A 120 -4.33 -2.53 7.53
N SER A 121 -3.14 -2.04 7.90
CA SER A 121 -1.94 -2.83 8.04
C SER A 121 -1.58 -2.99 9.52
N TYR A 122 -1.18 -4.19 9.91
CA TYR A 122 -0.84 -4.52 11.29
C TYR A 122 0.64 -4.86 11.44
N ASN A 123 1.20 -4.55 12.59
CA ASN A 123 2.47 -5.08 13.04
C ASN A 123 2.30 -6.56 13.48
N LEU A 124 3.42 -7.28 13.65
CA LEU A 124 3.38 -8.68 14.10
C LEU A 124 2.71 -8.90 15.46
N ASP A 125 2.75 -7.90 16.33
CA ASP A 125 2.10 -7.92 17.66
C ASP A 125 0.59 -7.63 17.60
N GLY A 126 0.04 -7.40 16.39
CA GLY A 126 -1.37 -7.11 16.16
C GLY A 126 -1.74 -5.63 16.32
N SER A 127 -0.80 -4.75 16.66
CA SER A 127 -1.06 -3.31 16.68
C SER A 127 -1.22 -2.76 15.26
N VAL A 128 -2.06 -1.72 15.11
CA VAL A 128 -2.28 -1.09 13.79
C VAL A 128 -1.03 -0.31 13.38
N PHE A 129 -0.44 -0.68 12.25
CA PHE A 129 0.68 0.07 11.67
C PHE A 129 0.22 1.22 10.78
N CYS A 130 -0.67 0.95 9.85
CA CYS A 130 -1.14 1.93 8.89
C CYS A 130 -2.61 1.70 8.58
N LYS A 131 -3.34 2.80 8.42
CA LYS A 131 -4.69 2.83 7.91
C LYS A 131 -4.77 3.86 6.79
N PHE A 132 -5.33 3.51 5.63
CA PHE A 132 -5.49 4.44 4.52
C PHE A 132 -6.77 4.19 3.71
N ASP A 133 -7.26 5.24 3.06
CA ASP A 133 -8.53 5.24 2.33
C ASP A 133 -8.35 5.42 0.81
N GLN A 134 -9.47 5.38 0.08
CA GLN A 134 -9.50 5.55 -1.38
C GLN A 134 -8.98 6.90 -1.88
N ASN A 135 -8.88 7.91 -1.02
CA ASN A 135 -8.33 9.22 -1.37
C ASN A 135 -6.80 9.29 -1.14
N GLY A 136 -6.20 8.19 -0.67
CA GLY A 136 -4.78 8.12 -0.32
C GLY A 136 -4.45 8.80 1.00
N ARG A 137 -5.45 9.18 1.82
CA ARG A 137 -5.23 9.67 3.17
C ARG A 137 -4.82 8.52 4.06
N ALA A 138 -3.76 8.70 4.83
CA ALA A 138 -3.26 7.65 5.70
C ALA A 138 -2.91 8.19 7.09
N GLU A 139 -3.05 7.28 8.06
CA GLU A 139 -2.47 7.41 9.40
C GLU A 139 -1.51 6.24 9.60
N LEU A 140 -0.23 6.55 9.87
CA LEU A 140 0.80 5.57 10.18
C LEU A 140 1.20 5.75 11.63
N ASN A 141 1.16 4.66 12.39
CA ASN A 141 1.37 4.64 13.83
C ASN A 141 2.79 4.19 14.17
N GLU A 142 3.43 4.93 15.07
CA GLU A 142 4.72 4.56 15.66
C GLU A 142 4.54 4.23 17.14
N TYR A 143 5.20 3.17 17.61
CA TYR A 143 5.08 2.67 18.96
C TYR A 143 6.45 2.63 19.66
N ASP A 144 6.47 2.81 20.98
CA ASP A 144 7.66 2.59 21.78
C ASP A 144 7.90 1.09 22.05
N ALA A 145 9.02 0.78 22.69
CA ALA A 145 9.39 -0.60 23.01
C ALA A 145 8.39 -1.30 23.97
N ALA A 146 7.57 -0.53 24.69
CA ALA A 146 6.51 -1.04 25.56
C ALA A 146 5.16 -1.23 24.82
N GLY A 147 5.12 -0.98 23.52
CA GLY A 147 3.90 -1.11 22.69
C GLY A 147 2.91 0.05 22.83
N ARG A 148 3.35 1.20 23.39
CA ARG A 148 2.49 2.38 23.52
C ARG A 148 2.63 3.25 22.27
N LEU A 149 1.50 3.74 21.73
CA LEU A 149 1.49 4.66 20.60
C LEU A 149 2.18 5.96 20.97
N ILE A 150 3.28 6.30 20.29
CA ILE A 150 4.05 7.52 20.56
C ILE A 150 3.85 8.60 19.49
N ARG A 151 3.52 8.20 18.26
CA ARG A 151 3.37 9.15 17.17
C ARG A 151 2.41 8.63 16.11
N VAL A 152 1.71 9.56 15.46
CA VAL A 152 0.96 9.31 14.24
C VAL A 152 1.46 10.27 13.16
N VAL A 153 1.77 9.75 11.99
CA VAL A 153 2.15 10.53 10.80
C VAL A 153 1.10 10.37 9.70
N ASP A 154 1.01 11.38 8.82
CA ASP A 154 0.13 11.35 7.65
C ASP A 154 0.74 10.56 6.48
N GLU A 155 0.02 10.49 5.36
CA GLU A 155 0.44 9.81 4.11
C GLU A 155 1.76 10.35 3.53
N ARG A 156 2.19 11.53 3.93
CA ARG A 156 3.43 12.17 3.48
C ARG A 156 4.57 12.05 4.48
N GLY A 157 4.29 11.44 5.65
CA GLY A 157 5.26 11.30 6.74
C GLY A 157 5.34 12.53 7.66
N ASN A 158 4.37 13.47 7.60
CA ASN A 158 4.32 14.59 8.53
C ASN A 158 3.67 14.15 9.84
N VAL A 159 4.21 14.60 10.95
CA VAL A 159 3.66 14.30 12.28
C VAL A 159 2.35 15.04 12.47
N VAL A 160 1.26 14.31 12.72
CA VAL A 160 -0.07 14.84 13.00
C VAL A 160 -0.45 14.72 14.48
N ARG A 161 0.13 13.75 15.19
CA ARG A 161 -0.03 13.58 16.65
C ARG A 161 1.27 13.06 17.24
N ASP A 162 1.61 13.55 18.43
CA ASP A 162 2.76 13.11 19.21
C ASP A 162 2.33 12.93 20.68
N TYR A 163 2.69 11.81 21.28
CA TYR A 163 2.27 11.43 22.63
C TYR A 163 3.48 11.31 23.54
N GLN A 164 3.39 11.92 24.73
CA GLN A 164 4.39 11.81 25.78
C GLN A 164 3.77 11.12 26.98
N TYR A 165 4.46 10.11 27.52
CA TYR A 165 4.02 9.36 28.67
C TYR A 165 4.91 9.71 29.87
N ASN A 166 4.29 10.26 30.93
CA ASN A 166 4.99 10.51 32.18
C ASN A 166 5.12 9.21 32.97
N VAL A 167 6.35 8.80 33.23
CA VAL A 167 6.63 7.68 34.14
C VAL A 167 6.71 8.26 35.57
N VAL A 168 5.70 7.94 36.38
CA VAL A 168 5.77 8.23 37.83
C VAL A 168 6.71 7.21 38.47
N LYS A 169 7.88 7.66 38.93
CA LYS A 169 8.70 6.81 39.78
C LYS A 169 8.03 6.74 41.16
N LEU A 170 7.50 5.56 41.50
CA LEU A 170 7.10 5.26 42.86
C LEU A 170 8.41 5.07 43.69
N ASN A 171 8.64 5.96 44.64
CA ASN A 171 9.71 5.83 45.63
C ASN A 171 9.36 4.77 46.65
#